data_50034a225b9b3be4df37e493c3f54546
#
_entry.id   50034a225b9b3be4df37e493c3f54546
#
_cell.length_a   1.000
_cell.length_b   1.000
_cell.length_c   1.000
_cell.angle_alpha   90.00
_cell.angle_beta   90.00
_cell.angle_gamma   90.00
#
_symmetry.space_group_name_H-M   'P 1'
#
loop_
_entity.id
_entity.type
_entity.pdbx_description
1 polymer ?
#
loop_
_entity_poly.entity_id
_entity_poly.type
_entity_poly.pdbx_seq_one_letter_code
_entity_poly.pdbx_strand_id
1 'polypeptide(L)'
;MKHGRITIRDASFVVEAPAHVSIRLRRLFGGAQRYRAGVFQLAATPEHAHDLDWFRDRHPLDIDPAIESKFRELVAAHERKLAAIAAIDEVGYVPREFELAIPPREYQRVAADLALKTGGLLIADVLGSGKSATAICTFTAPGVLPVLVVTMTHLTLQWQREIARFAPKLRTHRLRSGRPYAFSDVKVEVDPMTKRRRVVRDRGMPDVVICNYQKLHSWVESLAGKVRTVIFDEAQELRHEDTNKYKAALAIAQECDLRVSLTATPIYNYGIEILNVMNVTAPNQLGTRREFLDEWCGESRGDDNKAKVADPAALGTYLREAGLMIRRTHKDIRREVPELTISRTVVECDVAELNKVADDVAVLARRVLDRIGSPLERMQAAGEIDYRMRQATGIGKAGAVADFVRLLVESGERVVVFAWHHEVYSLIGAAFERQGAQIPYALYTGKETPAAKDEARRRFVEGEAKVLLISLRSGAGLDGLQFVSRTVVFAELDWSPGVHWQCIGRVHRDGQADPVMAYYLVAEQGSDPVISDVLGIKEAQAAGIRDPEAADAPIAAGAGDDQIRRLAEDVLKRRGHVVDN
;
A
#
# COMPACT_ATOMS: atom_id res chain seq x y z
N MET A 1 18.30 41.60 -24.00
CA MET A 1 16.92 42.15 -23.85
C MET A 1 16.28 41.38 -22.69
N LYS A 2 15.70 42.07 -21.71
CA LYS A 2 15.03 41.42 -20.61
C LYS A 2 13.64 40.95 -21.05
N HIS A 3 13.25 39.72 -20.69
CA HIS A 3 12.07 39.07 -21.24
C HIS A 3 10.91 38.98 -20.23
N GLY A 4 10.98 39.71 -19.10
CA GLY A 4 9.93 39.73 -18.08
C GLY A 4 10.49 39.82 -16.68
N ARG A 5 9.64 39.62 -15.65
CA ARG A 5 9.99 39.79 -14.23
C ARG A 5 9.38 38.68 -13.38
N ILE A 6 10.13 38.27 -12.34
CA ILE A 6 9.69 37.33 -11.30
C ILE A 6 9.52 38.12 -9.99
N THR A 7 8.36 37.97 -9.36
CA THR A 7 8.04 38.50 -8.03
C THR A 7 7.46 37.37 -7.15
N ILE A 8 7.31 37.61 -5.85
CA ILE A 8 6.59 36.68 -4.94
C ILE A 8 5.38 37.40 -4.37
N ARG A 9 4.20 36.72 -4.43
CA ARG A 9 2.96 37.13 -3.73
C ARG A 9 2.28 35.89 -3.16
N ASP A 10 1.80 35.99 -1.95
CA ASP A 10 1.04 34.92 -1.27
C ASP A 10 1.67 33.52 -1.40
N ALA A 11 2.96 33.42 -1.07
CA ALA A 11 3.77 32.19 -1.19
C ALA A 11 3.84 31.61 -2.61
N SER A 12 3.63 32.43 -3.65
CA SER A 12 3.73 32.03 -5.05
C SER A 12 4.66 32.96 -5.83
N PHE A 13 5.44 32.38 -6.76
CA PHE A 13 6.10 33.15 -7.80
C PHE A 13 5.09 33.67 -8.78
N VAL A 14 5.14 34.96 -9.05
CA VAL A 14 4.37 35.61 -10.12
C VAL A 14 5.35 35.98 -11.23
N VAL A 15 5.21 35.35 -12.39
CA VAL A 15 6.08 35.56 -13.56
C VAL A 15 5.33 36.37 -14.59
N GLU A 16 5.80 37.57 -14.88
CA GLU A 16 5.30 38.43 -15.94
C GLU A 16 6.24 38.34 -17.15
N ALA A 17 5.71 37.90 -18.29
CA ALA A 17 6.53 37.69 -19.49
C ALA A 17 5.77 37.99 -20.79
N PRO A 18 6.44 38.48 -21.84
CA PRO A 18 5.85 38.72 -23.15
C PRO A 18 5.38 37.42 -23.81
N ALA A 19 4.50 37.52 -24.80
CA ALA A 19 3.79 36.39 -25.39
C ALA A 19 4.70 35.23 -25.85
N HIS A 20 5.83 35.54 -26.48
CA HIS A 20 6.76 34.52 -26.98
C HIS A 20 7.49 33.76 -25.88
N VAL A 21 7.72 34.37 -24.71
CA VAL A 21 8.28 33.72 -23.53
C VAL A 21 7.18 32.99 -22.76
N SER A 22 6.00 33.59 -22.63
CA SER A 22 4.82 33.02 -21.99
C SER A 22 4.38 31.69 -22.59
N ILE A 23 4.48 31.54 -23.94
CA ILE A 23 4.16 30.28 -24.63
C ILE A 23 5.13 29.17 -24.18
N ARG A 24 6.43 29.50 -24.09
CA ARG A 24 7.45 28.52 -23.68
C ARG A 24 7.35 28.16 -22.19
N LEU A 25 7.13 29.17 -21.34
CA LEU A 25 6.90 28.97 -19.93
C LEU A 25 5.70 28.04 -19.68
N ARG A 26 4.60 28.22 -20.43
CA ARG A 26 3.43 27.35 -20.31
C ARG A 26 3.70 25.91 -20.73
N ARG A 27 4.59 25.69 -21.70
CA ARG A 27 4.96 24.34 -22.14
C ARG A 27 5.83 23.61 -21.12
N LEU A 28 6.67 24.32 -20.39
CA LEU A 28 7.56 23.76 -19.36
C LEU A 28 6.87 23.60 -18.00
N PHE A 29 6.00 24.54 -17.66
CA PHE A 29 5.28 24.55 -16.40
C PHE A 29 3.78 24.29 -16.63
N GLY A 30 3.42 23.05 -16.93
CA GLY A 30 2.03 22.64 -17.23
C GLY A 30 1.04 22.98 -16.13
N GLY A 31 1.48 22.91 -14.86
CA GLY A 31 0.70 23.27 -13.66
C GLY A 31 0.60 24.78 -13.37
N ALA A 32 1.26 25.64 -14.18
CA ALA A 32 1.23 27.08 -13.95
C ALA A 32 -0.17 27.66 -14.16
N GLN A 33 -0.74 28.24 -13.11
CA GLN A 33 -2.04 28.91 -13.20
C GLN A 33 -1.90 30.22 -13.97
N ARG A 34 -2.70 30.38 -15.04
CA ARG A 34 -2.75 31.63 -15.77
C ARG A 34 -3.62 32.63 -15.01
N TYR A 35 -3.01 33.64 -14.44
CA TYR A 35 -3.75 34.71 -13.76
C TYR A 35 -4.37 35.70 -14.75
N ARG A 36 -3.58 36.14 -15.77
CA ARG A 36 -3.99 36.97 -16.91
C ARG A 36 -3.03 36.75 -18.08
N ALA A 37 -3.28 37.36 -19.24
CA ALA A 37 -2.39 37.27 -20.37
C ALA A 37 -0.97 37.72 -19.99
N GLY A 38 0.03 36.86 -20.20
CA GLY A 38 1.44 37.13 -19.88
C GLY A 38 1.80 37.06 -18.40
N VAL A 39 0.88 36.67 -17.51
CA VAL A 39 1.13 36.53 -16.06
C VAL A 39 0.80 35.12 -15.60
N PHE A 40 1.79 34.46 -14.99
CA PHE A 40 1.70 33.09 -14.47
C PHE A 40 1.99 33.07 -12.99
N GLN A 41 1.34 32.15 -12.29
CA GLN A 41 1.56 31.91 -10.87
C GLN A 41 2.01 30.46 -10.65
N LEU A 42 3.10 30.29 -9.92
CA LEU A 42 3.69 29.01 -9.52
C LEU A 42 3.92 29.05 -8.00
N ALA A 43 3.70 27.96 -7.31
CA ALA A 43 4.04 27.89 -5.88
C ALA A 43 5.52 28.21 -5.68
N ALA A 44 5.86 29.03 -4.68
CA ALA A 44 7.24 29.40 -4.38
C ALA A 44 7.96 28.27 -3.62
N THR A 45 8.16 27.16 -4.31
CA THR A 45 8.88 25.97 -3.81
C THR A 45 10.34 26.00 -4.26
N PRO A 46 11.24 25.26 -3.57
CA PRO A 46 12.63 25.09 -4.01
C PRO A 46 12.75 24.54 -5.43
N GLU A 47 11.91 23.60 -5.80
CA GLU A 47 11.87 22.98 -7.13
C GLU A 47 11.51 24.02 -8.22
N HIS A 48 10.38 24.72 -8.05
CA HIS A 48 10.00 25.76 -9.02
C HIS A 48 11.03 26.91 -9.09
N ALA A 49 11.71 27.23 -7.99
CA ALA A 49 12.79 28.21 -8.01
C ALA A 49 13.96 27.74 -8.88
N HIS A 50 14.38 26.49 -8.70
CA HIS A 50 15.44 25.87 -9.51
C HIS A 50 15.07 25.81 -10.98
N ASP A 51 13.87 25.36 -11.32
CA ASP A 51 13.38 25.28 -12.70
C ASP A 51 13.27 26.67 -13.36
N LEU A 52 12.81 27.69 -12.61
CA LEU A 52 12.77 29.07 -13.08
C LEU A 52 14.18 29.64 -13.27
N ASP A 53 15.16 29.28 -12.43
CA ASP A 53 16.54 29.71 -12.60
C ASP A 53 17.15 29.10 -13.87
N TRP A 54 16.94 27.80 -14.11
CA TRP A 54 17.31 27.13 -15.35
C TRP A 54 16.61 27.74 -16.58
N PHE A 55 15.32 28.10 -16.48
CA PHE A 55 14.57 28.76 -17.55
C PHE A 55 15.15 30.14 -17.90
N ARG A 56 15.62 30.88 -16.89
CA ARG A 56 16.22 32.21 -17.04
C ARG A 56 17.51 32.21 -17.85
N ASP A 57 18.26 31.14 -17.89
CA ASP A 57 19.47 31.01 -18.70
C ASP A 57 19.16 31.19 -20.20
N ARG A 58 17.98 30.81 -20.63
CA ARG A 58 17.51 30.89 -22.04
C ARG A 58 16.58 32.07 -22.30
N HIS A 59 15.84 32.46 -21.32
CA HIS A 59 14.86 33.53 -21.36
C HIS A 59 15.07 34.48 -20.17
N PRO A 60 16.04 35.43 -20.27
CA PRO A 60 16.40 36.28 -19.14
C PRO A 60 15.21 37.03 -18.57
N LEU A 61 14.79 36.64 -17.37
CA LEU A 61 13.77 37.29 -16.54
C LEU A 61 14.45 38.02 -15.40
N ASP A 62 14.01 39.26 -15.13
CA ASP A 62 14.47 39.98 -13.95
C ASP A 62 13.87 39.38 -12.69
N ILE A 63 14.70 39.17 -11.68
CA ILE A 63 14.20 38.91 -10.33
C ILE A 63 14.04 40.26 -9.63
N ASP A 64 12.91 40.43 -8.94
CA ASP A 64 12.71 41.59 -8.08
C ASP A 64 13.79 41.59 -6.98
N PRO A 65 14.57 42.67 -6.82
CA PRO A 65 15.62 42.76 -5.81
C PRO A 65 15.12 42.43 -4.38
N ALA A 66 13.86 42.70 -4.09
CA ALA A 66 13.26 42.41 -2.79
C ALA A 66 13.14 40.91 -2.49
N ILE A 67 13.15 40.04 -3.53
CA ILE A 67 12.99 38.59 -3.38
C ILE A 67 14.23 37.81 -3.76
N GLU A 68 15.27 38.46 -4.29
CA GLU A 68 16.43 37.77 -4.86
C GLU A 68 17.14 36.86 -3.86
N SER A 69 17.33 37.32 -2.62
CA SER A 69 17.93 36.51 -1.58
C SER A 69 17.12 35.24 -1.28
N LYS A 70 15.79 35.37 -1.17
CA LYS A 70 14.88 34.24 -0.92
C LYS A 70 14.83 33.29 -2.13
N PHE A 71 14.84 33.84 -3.34
CA PHE A 71 14.87 33.03 -4.57
C PHE A 71 16.14 32.17 -4.62
N ARG A 72 17.32 32.76 -4.39
CA ARG A 72 18.60 32.05 -4.37
C ARG A 72 18.67 31.01 -3.25
N GLU A 73 18.10 31.31 -2.09
CA GLU A 73 18.01 30.35 -0.99
C GLU A 73 17.19 29.12 -1.38
N LEU A 74 16.05 29.32 -2.07
CA LEU A 74 15.21 28.23 -2.56
C LEU A 74 15.92 27.39 -3.62
N VAL A 75 16.62 28.02 -4.58
CA VAL A 75 17.45 27.31 -5.57
C VAL A 75 18.49 26.43 -4.86
N ALA A 76 19.28 27.03 -3.98
CA ALA A 76 20.31 26.32 -3.23
C ALA A 76 19.73 25.20 -2.33
N ALA A 77 18.50 25.37 -1.83
CA ALA A 77 17.82 24.32 -1.06
C ALA A 77 17.49 23.11 -1.93
N HIS A 78 17.05 23.34 -3.18
CA HIS A 78 16.80 22.24 -4.14
C HIS A 78 18.09 21.53 -4.55
N GLU A 79 19.14 22.27 -4.88
CA GLU A 79 20.47 21.71 -5.20
C GLU A 79 21.04 20.88 -4.06
N ARG A 80 20.93 21.38 -2.81
CA ARG A 80 21.33 20.60 -1.62
C ARG A 80 20.53 19.31 -1.47
N LYS A 81 19.24 19.36 -1.77
CA LYS A 81 18.37 18.16 -1.74
C LYS A 81 18.84 17.13 -2.77
N LEU A 82 19.08 17.56 -4.02
CA LEU A 82 19.56 16.66 -5.08
C LEU A 82 20.93 16.06 -4.74
N ALA A 83 21.88 16.88 -4.27
CA ALA A 83 23.19 16.41 -3.84
C ALA A 83 23.09 15.43 -2.65
N ALA A 84 22.17 15.67 -1.72
CA ALA A 84 21.94 14.79 -0.57
C ALA A 84 21.30 13.44 -0.98
N ILE A 85 20.49 13.43 -2.03
CA ILE A 85 19.94 12.17 -2.60
C ILE A 85 21.06 11.40 -3.30
N ALA A 86 21.81 12.06 -4.19
CA ALA A 86 22.91 11.42 -4.93
C ALA A 86 23.97 10.81 -4.01
N ALA A 87 24.30 11.49 -2.90
CA ALA A 87 25.27 11.01 -1.94
C ALA A 87 24.89 9.68 -1.26
N ILE A 88 23.60 9.32 -1.22
CA ILE A 88 23.14 8.08 -0.57
C ILE A 88 23.57 6.84 -1.35
N ASP A 89 23.68 6.95 -2.67
CA ASP A 89 24.09 5.86 -3.55
C ASP A 89 25.63 5.76 -3.68
N GLU A 90 26.38 6.70 -3.09
CA GLU A 90 27.84 6.67 -3.12
C GLU A 90 28.40 5.56 -2.21
N VAL A 91 29.45 4.90 -2.70
CA VAL A 91 30.15 3.88 -1.92
C VAL A 91 30.78 4.53 -0.69
N GLY A 92 30.41 4.04 0.49
CA GLY A 92 30.94 4.57 1.76
C GLY A 92 30.02 5.61 2.42
N TYR A 93 28.82 5.82 1.92
CA TYR A 93 27.84 6.68 2.59
C TYR A 93 27.60 6.24 4.04
N VAL A 94 27.72 7.18 4.97
CA VAL A 94 27.47 6.96 6.39
C VAL A 94 26.15 7.64 6.77
N PRO A 95 25.08 6.87 6.99
CA PRO A 95 23.80 7.43 7.38
C PRO A 95 23.84 8.00 8.80
N ARG A 96 22.92 8.94 9.08
CA ARG A 96 22.71 9.50 10.41
C ARG A 96 22.51 8.41 11.47
N GLU A 97 23.02 8.63 12.68
CA GLU A 97 22.71 7.83 13.85
C GLU A 97 21.34 8.22 14.44
N PHE A 98 20.60 7.23 14.92
CA PHE A 98 19.28 7.38 15.54
C PHE A 98 19.30 6.77 16.94
N GLU A 99 18.92 7.55 17.95
CA GLU A 99 18.88 7.11 19.35
C GLU A 99 17.65 6.26 19.63
N LEU A 100 17.74 4.97 19.36
CA LEU A 100 16.72 3.98 19.68
C LEU A 100 17.18 3.02 20.76
N ALA A 101 16.26 2.47 21.54
CA ALA A 101 16.56 1.45 22.57
C ALA A 101 17.12 0.16 21.96
N ILE A 102 16.72 -0.17 20.74
CA ILE A 102 17.29 -1.25 19.93
C ILE A 102 17.95 -0.57 18.72
N PRO A 103 19.26 -0.73 18.51
CA PRO A 103 19.96 -0.11 17.41
C PRO A 103 19.34 -0.49 16.06
N PRO A 104 19.05 0.49 15.20
CA PRO A 104 18.55 0.21 13.86
C PRO A 104 19.67 -0.34 12.98
N ARG A 105 19.31 -1.16 12.02
CA ARG A 105 20.25 -1.67 11.02
C ARG A 105 20.68 -0.57 10.07
N GLU A 106 21.84 -0.71 9.44
CA GLU A 106 22.39 0.28 8.52
C GLU A 106 21.38 0.64 7.41
N TYR A 107 20.82 -0.35 6.73
CA TYR A 107 19.83 -0.09 5.68
C TYR A 107 18.57 0.65 6.19
N GLN A 108 18.18 0.43 7.46
CA GLN A 108 17.07 1.17 8.08
C GLN A 108 17.45 2.63 8.31
N ARG A 109 18.68 2.88 8.76
CA ARG A 109 19.21 4.24 8.92
C ARG A 109 19.29 4.98 7.59
N VAL A 110 19.77 4.31 6.53
CA VAL A 110 19.83 4.88 5.17
C VAL A 110 18.45 5.34 4.70
N ALA A 111 17.42 4.50 4.84
CA ALA A 111 16.06 4.88 4.42
C ALA A 111 15.45 5.99 5.30
N ALA A 112 15.68 5.95 6.61
CA ALA A 112 15.22 6.99 7.51
C ALA A 112 15.91 8.35 7.22
N ASP A 113 17.21 8.33 6.92
CA ASP A 113 17.97 9.53 6.57
C ASP A 113 17.53 10.10 5.21
N LEU A 114 17.27 9.23 4.21
CA LEU A 114 16.69 9.64 2.94
C LEU A 114 15.32 10.32 3.14
N ALA A 115 14.44 9.73 3.95
CA ALA A 115 13.13 10.30 4.24
C ALA A 115 13.24 11.71 4.86
N LEU A 116 14.17 11.90 5.79
CA LEU A 116 14.42 13.21 6.41
C LEU A 116 14.98 14.25 5.43
N LYS A 117 15.81 13.82 4.47
CA LYS A 117 16.38 14.70 3.46
C LYS A 117 15.37 15.09 2.37
N THR A 118 14.50 14.17 1.99
CA THR A 118 13.51 14.39 0.92
C THR A 118 12.21 15.02 1.41
N GLY A 119 11.88 14.85 2.69
CA GLY A 119 10.59 15.26 3.28
C GLY A 119 9.40 14.40 2.85
N GLY A 120 9.61 13.43 1.94
CA GLY A 120 8.58 12.50 1.47
C GLY A 120 9.20 11.26 0.84
N LEU A 121 8.95 10.07 1.41
CA LEU A 121 9.55 8.82 0.93
C LEU A 121 8.55 7.65 0.98
N LEU A 122 8.47 6.91 -0.11
CA LEU A 122 7.82 5.61 -0.17
C LEU A 122 8.83 4.50 0.14
N ILE A 123 8.71 3.87 1.29
CA ILE A 123 9.53 2.72 1.67
C ILE A 123 8.82 1.45 1.20
N ALA A 124 9.27 0.94 0.06
CA ALA A 124 8.68 -0.22 -0.63
C ALA A 124 9.47 -1.52 -0.39
N ASP A 125 10.28 -1.60 0.65
CA ASP A 125 11.09 -2.76 1.01
C ASP A 125 10.28 -4.05 1.12
N VAL A 126 10.92 -5.18 0.88
CA VAL A 126 10.31 -6.51 1.03
C VAL A 126 9.62 -6.70 2.39
N LEU A 127 8.69 -7.65 2.43
CA LEU A 127 8.04 -8.04 3.67
C LEU A 127 9.10 -8.56 4.68
N GLY A 128 8.89 -8.24 5.95
CA GLY A 128 9.83 -8.64 7.00
C GLY A 128 11.12 -7.81 7.11
N SER A 129 11.33 -6.78 6.27
CA SER A 129 12.50 -5.88 6.38
C SER A 129 12.52 -5.00 7.63
N GLY A 130 11.41 -4.93 8.37
CA GLY A 130 11.28 -4.05 9.54
C GLY A 130 10.97 -2.60 9.18
N LYS A 131 10.12 -2.37 8.18
CA LYS A 131 9.68 -1.03 7.75
C LYS A 131 9.17 -0.15 8.89
N SER A 132 8.45 -0.72 9.85
CA SER A 132 7.98 0.02 11.04
C SER A 132 9.16 0.54 11.86
N ALA A 133 10.20 -0.28 12.09
CA ALA A 133 11.42 0.16 12.78
C ALA A 133 12.14 1.27 12.00
N THR A 134 12.20 1.16 10.66
CA THR A 134 12.74 2.21 9.79
C THR A 134 11.99 3.54 9.96
N ALA A 135 10.66 3.50 9.98
CA ALA A 135 9.87 4.71 10.22
C ALA A 135 10.09 5.28 11.64
N ILE A 136 10.17 4.41 12.66
CA ILE A 136 10.41 4.84 14.06
C ILE A 136 11.78 5.51 14.22
N CYS A 137 12.78 5.18 13.40
CA CYS A 137 14.05 5.91 13.38
C CYS A 137 13.84 7.42 13.22
N THR A 138 12.95 7.83 12.31
CA THR A 138 12.69 9.25 12.05
C THR A 138 12.11 9.98 13.26
N PHE A 139 11.43 9.30 14.20
CA PHE A 139 10.77 9.93 15.34
C PHE A 139 11.75 10.56 16.33
N THR A 140 13.01 10.14 16.32
CA THR A 140 14.05 10.68 17.18
C THR A 140 14.79 11.88 16.58
N ALA A 141 14.50 12.22 15.33
CA ALA A 141 15.11 13.36 14.66
C ALA A 141 14.52 14.70 15.17
N PRO A 142 15.32 15.75 15.27
CA PRO A 142 14.84 17.07 15.68
C PRO A 142 13.73 17.59 14.75
N GLY A 143 12.69 18.17 15.34
CA GLY A 143 11.62 18.82 14.60
C GLY A 143 10.57 17.89 13.97
N VAL A 144 10.67 16.58 14.16
CA VAL A 144 9.74 15.58 13.57
C VAL A 144 8.46 15.42 14.38
N LEU A 145 8.52 15.61 15.70
CA LEU A 145 7.36 15.48 16.59
C LEU A 145 6.41 16.70 16.52
N PRO A 146 5.10 16.52 16.67
CA PRO A 146 4.38 15.27 16.89
C PRO A 146 4.19 14.45 15.60
N VAL A 147 4.14 13.11 15.74
CA VAL A 147 3.95 12.17 14.64
C VAL A 147 2.53 11.60 14.65
N LEU A 148 1.91 11.49 13.49
CA LEU A 148 0.71 10.71 13.26
C LEU A 148 1.07 9.40 12.53
N VAL A 149 0.74 8.25 13.11
CA VAL A 149 0.80 6.94 12.43
C VAL A 149 -0.60 6.53 12.02
N VAL A 150 -0.81 6.35 10.72
CA VAL A 150 -2.08 5.86 10.15
C VAL A 150 -1.85 4.44 9.65
N THR A 151 -2.63 3.50 10.17
CA THR A 151 -2.45 2.07 9.87
C THR A 151 -3.79 1.33 9.84
N MET A 152 -3.75 0.02 9.61
CA MET A 152 -4.94 -0.83 9.67
C MET A 152 -5.44 -0.98 11.12
N THR A 153 -6.74 -1.21 11.31
CA THR A 153 -7.37 -1.27 12.64
C THR A 153 -6.68 -2.25 13.58
N HIS A 154 -6.34 -3.44 13.10
CA HIS A 154 -5.72 -4.51 13.88
C HIS A 154 -4.22 -4.27 14.15
N LEU A 155 -3.56 -3.39 13.40
CA LEU A 155 -2.14 -3.06 13.57
C LEU A 155 -1.90 -1.93 14.57
N THR A 156 -2.93 -1.19 14.98
CA THR A 156 -2.76 -0.04 15.89
C THR A 156 -2.10 -0.39 17.23
N LEU A 157 -2.41 -1.58 17.79
CA LEU A 157 -1.79 -2.05 19.03
C LEU A 157 -0.35 -2.53 18.80
N GLN A 158 -0.08 -3.14 17.66
CA GLN A 158 1.27 -3.56 17.27
C GLN A 158 2.17 -2.34 17.15
N TRP A 159 1.74 -1.28 16.45
CA TRP A 159 2.49 -0.02 16.37
C TRP A 159 2.80 0.57 17.74
N GLN A 160 1.84 0.56 18.66
CA GLN A 160 2.06 1.04 20.02
C GLN A 160 3.14 0.22 20.75
N ARG A 161 3.14 -1.12 20.59
CA ARG A 161 4.15 -2.01 21.15
C ARG A 161 5.52 -1.80 20.53
N GLU A 162 5.60 -1.65 19.21
CA GLU A 162 6.86 -1.39 18.49
C GLU A 162 7.47 -0.05 18.92
N ILE A 163 6.67 1.03 19.00
CA ILE A 163 7.17 2.32 19.48
C ILE A 163 7.67 2.20 20.93
N ALA A 164 6.94 1.53 21.81
CA ALA A 164 7.38 1.30 23.18
C ALA A 164 8.68 0.47 23.27
N ARG A 165 8.92 -0.42 22.30
CA ARG A 165 10.11 -1.26 22.23
C ARG A 165 11.33 -0.49 21.70
N PHE A 166 11.17 0.30 20.63
CA PHE A 166 12.27 0.99 19.96
C PHE A 166 12.53 2.39 20.53
N ALA A 167 11.47 3.12 20.89
CA ALA A 167 11.54 4.51 21.39
C ALA A 167 10.69 4.68 22.67
N PRO A 168 11.04 4.02 23.79
CA PRO A 168 10.24 3.97 25.01
C PRO A 168 10.03 5.32 25.70
N LYS A 169 10.83 6.34 25.36
CA LYS A 169 10.71 7.70 25.90
C LYS A 169 9.53 8.46 25.29
N LEU A 170 9.02 8.05 24.13
CA LEU A 170 7.94 8.74 23.43
C LEU A 170 6.57 8.38 24.02
N ARG A 171 5.75 9.41 24.23
CA ARG A 171 4.36 9.27 24.69
C ARG A 171 3.47 8.91 23.51
N THR A 172 2.92 7.72 23.52
CA THR A 172 2.02 7.24 22.47
C THR A 172 0.57 7.33 22.87
N HIS A 173 -0.31 7.72 21.95
CA HIS A 173 -1.74 7.70 22.15
C HIS A 173 -2.44 7.04 20.96
N ARG A 174 -3.19 5.98 21.24
CA ARG A 174 -4.01 5.29 20.23
C ARG A 174 -5.44 5.84 20.27
N LEU A 175 -5.95 6.36 19.13
CA LEU A 175 -7.29 6.90 19.04
C LEU A 175 -8.35 5.82 19.31
N ARG A 176 -9.15 6.05 20.34
CA ARG A 176 -10.18 5.10 20.81
C ARG A 176 -11.50 5.27 20.07
N SER A 177 -11.88 6.52 19.76
CA SER A 177 -13.16 6.88 19.15
C SER A 177 -12.97 7.43 17.73
N GLY A 178 -13.99 7.28 16.88
CA GLY A 178 -14.13 8.04 15.63
C GLY A 178 -14.57 9.50 15.86
N ARG A 179 -15.04 9.85 17.07
CA ARG A 179 -15.36 11.23 17.43
C ARG A 179 -14.15 11.87 18.08
N PRO A 180 -13.72 13.07 17.62
CA PRO A 180 -12.61 13.80 18.22
C PRO A 180 -12.84 14.12 19.71
N TYR A 181 -11.76 14.09 20.45
CA TYR A 181 -11.70 14.48 21.86
C TYR A 181 -10.34 15.14 22.15
N ALA A 182 -10.26 15.90 23.23
CA ALA A 182 -9.02 16.57 23.61
C ALA A 182 -7.95 15.57 24.09
N PHE A 183 -6.71 15.75 23.67
CA PHE A 183 -5.56 14.93 24.07
C PHE A 183 -5.05 15.25 25.49
N SER A 184 -5.83 15.96 26.31
CA SER A 184 -5.41 16.34 27.65
C SER A 184 -5.29 15.13 28.57
N ASP A 185 -4.08 14.77 28.94
CA ASP A 185 -3.78 13.89 30.06
C ASP A 185 -3.80 14.79 31.33
N VAL A 186 -4.98 15.36 31.60
CA VAL A 186 -5.20 16.27 32.72
C VAL A 186 -5.36 15.44 33.99
N LYS A 187 -4.30 15.36 34.80
CA LYS A 187 -4.43 14.86 36.15
C LYS A 187 -5.05 15.97 37.00
N VAL A 188 -6.31 15.83 37.34
CA VAL A 188 -7.03 16.74 38.21
C VAL A 188 -6.95 16.18 39.63
N GLU A 189 -6.28 16.86 40.52
CA GLU A 189 -6.38 16.61 41.97
C GLU A 189 -7.57 17.43 42.51
N VAL A 190 -8.43 16.76 43.24
CA VAL A 190 -9.54 17.40 43.96
C VAL A 190 -9.09 17.61 45.39
N ASP A 191 -8.98 18.88 45.78
CA ASP A 191 -8.69 19.20 47.20
C ASP A 191 -9.77 18.59 48.10
N PRO A 192 -9.42 17.76 49.06
CA PRO A 192 -10.40 17.04 49.90
C PRO A 192 -11.28 17.97 50.75
N MET A 193 -10.74 19.13 51.13
CA MET A 193 -11.41 20.12 51.98
C MET A 193 -12.25 21.14 51.20
N THR A 194 -11.68 21.69 50.14
CA THR A 194 -12.33 22.78 49.38
C THR A 194 -13.14 22.29 48.18
N LYS A 195 -13.03 20.98 47.83
CA LYS A 195 -13.63 20.39 46.61
C LYS A 195 -13.18 21.08 45.31
N ARG A 196 -12.22 21.97 45.36
CA ARG A 196 -11.69 22.65 44.18
C ARG A 196 -10.84 21.68 43.34
N ARG A 197 -11.07 21.69 42.03
CA ARG A 197 -10.29 20.94 41.05
C ARG A 197 -9.07 21.76 40.68
N ARG A 198 -7.87 21.22 40.92
CA ARG A 198 -6.60 21.80 40.48
C ARG A 198 -6.01 20.91 39.40
N VAL A 199 -5.76 21.48 38.22
CA VAL A 199 -5.00 20.79 37.17
C VAL A 199 -3.54 20.69 37.61
N VAL A 200 -3.10 19.48 37.93
CA VAL A 200 -1.73 19.25 38.40
C VAL A 200 -0.78 18.94 37.24
N ARG A 201 -1.30 18.50 36.11
CA ARG A 201 -0.51 18.15 34.93
C ARG A 201 -1.38 18.21 33.67
N ASP A 202 -1.04 19.07 32.73
CA ASP A 202 -1.49 19.00 31.33
C ASP A 202 -0.26 18.63 30.49
N ARG A 203 -0.28 17.44 29.88
CA ARG A 203 0.83 16.98 29.04
C ARG A 203 0.70 17.41 27.57
N GLY A 204 -0.38 18.08 27.22
CA GLY A 204 -0.63 18.50 25.85
C GLY A 204 -0.72 17.32 24.85
N MET A 205 -0.50 17.63 23.59
CA MET A 205 -0.51 16.63 22.51
C MET A 205 0.54 15.52 22.76
N PRO A 206 0.21 14.23 22.56
CA PRO A 206 1.18 13.14 22.65
C PRO A 206 2.24 13.25 21.55
N ASP A 207 3.41 12.66 21.80
CA ASP A 207 4.51 12.69 20.84
C ASP A 207 4.18 11.87 19.58
N VAL A 208 3.41 10.77 19.77
CA VAL A 208 2.92 9.93 18.66
C VAL A 208 1.44 9.62 18.83
N VAL A 209 0.63 9.98 17.84
CA VAL A 209 -0.78 9.61 17.73
C VAL A 209 -0.91 8.45 16.75
N ILE A 210 -1.62 7.38 17.14
CA ILE A 210 -1.87 6.21 16.30
C ILE A 210 -3.35 6.16 15.94
N CYS A 211 -3.64 6.21 14.65
CA CYS A 211 -5.00 6.22 14.09
C CYS A 211 -5.16 5.08 13.08
N ASN A 212 -6.39 4.60 12.89
CA ASN A 212 -6.69 3.76 11.75
C ASN A 212 -7.32 4.58 10.60
N TYR A 213 -7.20 4.06 9.38
CA TYR A 213 -7.73 4.71 8.17
C TYR A 213 -9.23 5.07 8.27
N GLN A 214 -10.04 4.24 8.92
CA GLN A 214 -11.49 4.44 9.03
C GLN A 214 -11.87 5.65 9.89
N LYS A 215 -11.07 5.97 10.90
CA LYS A 215 -11.30 7.10 11.81
C LYS A 215 -10.74 8.41 11.28
N LEU A 216 -9.77 8.34 10.35
CA LEU A 216 -8.94 9.48 9.95
C LEU A 216 -9.77 10.69 9.51
N HIS A 217 -10.84 10.47 8.72
CA HIS A 217 -11.67 11.54 8.18
C HIS A 217 -12.33 12.42 9.27
N SER A 218 -12.72 11.81 10.40
CA SER A 218 -13.32 12.56 11.52
C SER A 218 -12.30 13.36 12.33
N TRP A 219 -11.00 13.07 12.17
CA TRP A 219 -9.93 13.66 12.96
C TRP A 219 -9.10 14.71 12.20
N VAL A 220 -9.42 14.99 10.94
CA VAL A 220 -8.67 15.94 10.10
C VAL A 220 -8.52 17.29 10.78
N GLU A 221 -9.61 17.94 11.19
CA GLU A 221 -9.59 19.26 11.84
C GLU A 221 -8.80 19.28 13.16
N SER A 222 -8.71 18.14 13.83
CA SER A 222 -8.01 18.02 15.10
C SER A 222 -6.52 17.73 14.95
N LEU A 223 -6.06 17.25 13.78
CA LEU A 223 -4.70 16.78 13.52
C LEU A 223 -3.96 17.61 12.48
N ALA A 224 -4.63 18.08 11.41
CA ALA A 224 -4.00 18.91 10.39
C ALA A 224 -3.40 20.19 11.00
N GLY A 225 -2.17 20.51 10.60
CA GLY A 225 -1.39 21.63 11.14
C GLY A 225 -0.89 21.46 12.57
N LYS A 226 -1.25 20.36 13.28
CA LYS A 226 -0.76 20.06 14.63
C LYS A 226 0.25 18.93 14.67
N VAL A 227 0.22 18.03 13.71
CA VAL A 227 1.24 17.00 13.51
C VAL A 227 2.24 17.47 12.46
N ARG A 228 3.52 17.21 12.71
CA ARG A 228 4.61 17.61 11.80
C ARG A 228 4.98 16.48 10.85
N THR A 229 4.71 15.25 11.26
CA THR A 229 5.05 14.05 10.50
C THR A 229 3.85 13.13 10.40
N VAL A 230 3.67 12.54 9.23
CA VAL A 230 2.68 11.47 9.04
C VAL A 230 3.35 10.23 8.46
N ILE A 231 3.01 9.08 9.04
CA ILE A 231 3.39 7.75 8.57
C ILE A 231 2.14 7.04 8.08
N PHE A 232 2.11 6.64 6.82
CA PHE A 232 1.04 5.81 6.25
C PHE A 232 1.54 4.37 6.13
N ASP A 233 1.12 3.51 7.05
CA ASP A 233 1.44 2.08 7.02
C ASP A 233 0.41 1.33 6.18
N GLU A 234 0.86 0.36 5.36
CA GLU A 234 0.05 -0.26 4.30
C GLU A 234 -0.56 0.80 3.36
N ALA A 235 0.32 1.68 2.83
CA ALA A 235 -0.06 2.88 2.08
C ALA A 235 -0.90 2.59 0.82
N GLN A 236 -0.92 1.36 0.28
CA GLN A 236 -1.84 0.94 -0.78
C GLN A 236 -3.32 1.09 -0.40
N GLU A 237 -3.64 1.28 0.89
CA GLU A 237 -4.99 1.63 1.32
C GLU A 237 -5.46 3.00 0.78
N LEU A 238 -4.52 3.85 0.36
CA LEU A 238 -4.76 5.18 -0.20
C LEU A 238 -4.83 5.19 -1.75
N ARG A 239 -4.87 4.03 -2.39
CA ARG A 239 -4.87 3.89 -3.85
C ARG A 239 -6.09 4.47 -4.59
N HIS A 240 -7.20 4.75 -3.88
CA HIS A 240 -8.44 5.26 -4.45
C HIS A 240 -8.72 6.68 -3.97
N GLU A 241 -8.60 7.67 -4.86
CA GLU A 241 -8.71 9.10 -4.55
C GLU A 241 -10.11 9.54 -4.12
N ASP A 242 -11.16 8.85 -4.56
CA ASP A 242 -12.55 9.19 -4.24
C ASP A 242 -12.95 8.88 -2.80
N THR A 243 -12.14 8.12 -2.07
CA THR A 243 -12.47 7.66 -0.72
C THR A 243 -12.26 8.76 0.34
N ASN A 244 -13.13 8.77 1.37
CA ASN A 244 -12.98 9.70 2.49
C ASN A 244 -11.64 9.54 3.22
N LYS A 245 -11.09 8.31 3.29
CA LYS A 245 -9.79 8.05 3.90
C LYS A 245 -8.64 8.71 3.11
N TYR A 246 -8.71 8.69 1.78
CA TYR A 246 -7.73 9.34 0.93
C TYR A 246 -7.77 10.86 1.08
N LYS A 247 -8.96 11.46 0.96
CA LYS A 247 -9.16 12.92 1.11
C LYS A 247 -8.65 13.42 2.47
N ALA A 248 -8.92 12.66 3.52
CA ALA A 248 -8.43 12.96 4.86
C ALA A 248 -6.90 12.83 4.98
N ALA A 249 -6.33 11.78 4.40
CA ALA A 249 -4.89 11.56 4.38
C ALA A 249 -4.17 12.69 3.64
N LEU A 250 -4.68 13.08 2.47
CA LEU A 250 -4.12 14.17 1.67
C LEU A 250 -4.16 15.50 2.41
N ALA A 251 -5.30 15.86 3.03
CA ALA A 251 -5.44 17.09 3.80
C ALA A 251 -4.46 17.19 4.97
N ILE A 252 -4.20 16.08 5.66
CA ILE A 252 -3.21 16.04 6.75
C ILE A 252 -1.78 16.08 6.18
N ALA A 253 -1.51 15.32 5.13
CA ALA A 253 -0.18 15.23 4.53
C ALA A 253 0.31 16.58 3.98
N GLN A 254 -0.59 17.41 3.45
CA GLN A 254 -0.27 18.74 2.94
C GLN A 254 0.25 19.69 4.03
N GLU A 255 -0.15 19.49 5.29
CA GLU A 255 0.27 20.29 6.44
C GLU A 255 1.47 19.69 7.20
N CYS A 256 2.03 18.56 6.72
CA CYS A 256 3.16 17.89 7.36
C CYS A 256 4.50 18.23 6.67
N ASP A 257 5.55 18.37 7.48
CA ASP A 257 6.92 18.56 6.98
C ASP A 257 7.52 17.25 6.45
N LEU A 258 7.20 16.12 7.11
CA LEU A 258 7.69 14.79 6.75
C LEU A 258 6.53 13.82 6.52
N ARG A 259 6.57 13.12 5.40
CA ARG A 259 5.60 12.10 4.97
C ARG A 259 6.32 10.82 4.63
N VAL A 260 5.99 9.73 5.30
CA VAL A 260 6.57 8.41 5.01
C VAL A 260 5.46 7.41 4.76
N SER A 261 5.49 6.80 3.61
CA SER A 261 4.56 5.74 3.23
C SER A 261 5.28 4.40 3.25
N LEU A 262 4.66 3.40 3.88
CA LEU A 262 5.21 2.05 4.02
C LEU A 262 4.32 1.06 3.28
N THR A 263 4.87 0.30 2.36
CA THR A 263 4.19 -0.81 1.71
C THR A 263 5.20 -1.80 1.12
N ALA A 264 4.87 -3.07 1.09
CA ALA A 264 5.65 -4.04 0.31
C ALA A 264 5.10 -4.18 -1.11
N THR A 265 3.90 -3.65 -1.36
CA THR A 265 3.16 -3.74 -2.61
C THR A 265 2.68 -2.35 -3.03
N PRO A 266 3.57 -1.51 -3.60
CA PRO A 266 3.25 -0.13 -3.96
C PRO A 266 2.14 -0.03 -5.01
N ILE A 267 1.98 -1.07 -5.83
CA ILE A 267 0.87 -1.24 -6.77
C ILE A 267 0.13 -2.51 -6.37
N TYR A 268 -1.18 -2.38 -6.21
CA TYR A 268 -2.03 -3.47 -5.79
C TYR A 268 -2.76 -4.12 -6.96
N ASN A 269 -3.30 -3.31 -7.88
CA ASN A 269 -4.05 -3.75 -9.05
C ASN A 269 -3.66 -3.04 -10.35
N TYR A 270 -3.56 -1.71 -10.34
CA TYR A 270 -3.40 -0.88 -11.55
C TYR A 270 -2.27 0.13 -11.38
N GLY A 271 -1.61 0.47 -12.49
CA GLY A 271 -0.49 1.41 -12.49
C GLY A 271 -0.83 2.78 -11.93
N ILE A 272 -2.05 3.28 -12.19
CA ILE A 272 -2.53 4.57 -11.67
C ILE A 272 -2.56 4.65 -10.12
N GLU A 273 -2.63 3.52 -9.44
CA GLU A 273 -2.66 3.48 -7.97
C GLU A 273 -1.41 4.11 -7.34
N ILE A 274 -0.26 4.02 -8.04
CA ILE A 274 0.99 4.62 -7.54
C ILE A 274 0.91 6.14 -7.48
N LEU A 275 0.25 6.79 -8.44
CA LEU A 275 0.06 8.23 -8.42
C LEU A 275 -0.66 8.67 -7.13
N ASN A 276 -1.72 7.97 -6.77
CA ASN A 276 -2.51 8.31 -5.57
C ASN A 276 -1.69 8.14 -4.29
N VAL A 277 -0.90 7.07 -4.19
CA VAL A 277 0.01 6.86 -3.05
C VAL A 277 1.11 7.94 -3.02
N MET A 278 1.67 8.28 -4.18
CA MET A 278 2.71 9.32 -4.27
C MET A 278 2.18 10.71 -3.97
N ASN A 279 0.94 11.03 -4.33
CA ASN A 279 0.34 12.34 -4.02
C ASN A 279 0.22 12.63 -2.51
N VAL A 280 0.06 11.60 -1.67
CA VAL A 280 0.08 11.77 -0.21
C VAL A 280 1.49 11.68 0.39
N THR A 281 2.43 11.06 -0.32
CA THR A 281 3.82 10.86 0.14
C THR A 281 4.73 12.01 -0.27
N ALA A 282 4.71 12.34 -1.56
CA ALA A 282 5.51 13.40 -2.19
C ALA A 282 4.63 14.15 -3.20
N PRO A 283 3.80 15.09 -2.74
CA PRO A 283 2.83 15.78 -3.58
C PRO A 283 3.47 16.43 -4.82
N ASN A 284 2.77 16.35 -5.94
CA ASN A 284 3.12 16.95 -7.24
C ASN A 284 4.38 16.41 -7.93
N GLN A 285 5.08 15.43 -7.37
CA GLN A 285 6.31 14.88 -7.98
C GLN A 285 6.04 14.05 -9.25
N LEU A 286 4.85 13.51 -9.41
CA LEU A 286 4.41 12.79 -10.62
C LEU A 286 3.45 13.63 -11.48
N GLY A 287 3.35 14.93 -11.22
CA GLY A 287 2.44 15.84 -11.90
C GLY A 287 0.98 15.67 -11.52
N THR A 288 0.11 16.27 -12.31
CA THR A 288 -1.34 16.10 -12.20
C THR A 288 -1.76 14.72 -12.73
N ARG A 289 -2.97 14.29 -12.38
CA ARG A 289 -3.53 13.02 -12.89
C ARG A 289 -3.49 12.94 -14.41
N ARG A 290 -3.80 14.04 -15.11
CA ARG A 290 -3.80 14.08 -16.56
C ARG A 290 -2.39 13.93 -17.13
N GLU A 291 -1.42 14.66 -16.60
CA GLU A 291 0.00 14.55 -16.99
C GLU A 291 0.53 13.12 -16.76
N PHE A 292 0.20 12.51 -15.63
CA PHE A 292 0.59 11.14 -15.35
C PHE A 292 -0.03 10.14 -16.35
N LEU A 293 -1.30 10.32 -16.69
CA LEU A 293 -1.97 9.46 -17.68
C LEU A 293 -1.36 9.63 -19.07
N ASP A 294 -1.13 10.87 -19.48
CA ASP A 294 -0.60 11.19 -20.82
C ASP A 294 0.86 10.70 -20.98
N GLU A 295 1.71 10.88 -19.96
CA GLU A 295 3.16 10.62 -20.05
C GLU A 295 3.54 9.18 -19.62
N TRP A 296 2.90 8.64 -18.58
CA TRP A 296 3.27 7.33 -18.03
C TRP A 296 2.35 6.19 -18.44
N CYS A 297 1.08 6.48 -18.76
CA CYS A 297 0.11 5.45 -19.12
C CYS A 297 -0.18 5.37 -20.62
N GLY A 298 0.21 6.37 -21.40
CA GLY A 298 -0.11 6.46 -22.82
C GLY A 298 -1.59 6.71 -23.08
N GLU A 299 -2.02 6.64 -24.34
CA GLU A 299 -3.44 6.85 -24.70
C GLU A 299 -4.34 5.81 -24.04
N SER A 300 -4.98 6.18 -22.94
CA SER A 300 -5.99 5.35 -22.30
C SER A 300 -7.31 5.44 -23.06
N ARG A 301 -7.76 4.34 -23.67
CA ARG A 301 -9.08 4.22 -24.32
C ARG A 301 -10.16 3.67 -23.39
N GLY A 302 -10.03 3.86 -22.07
CA GLY A 302 -10.93 3.24 -21.09
C GLY A 302 -11.14 4.05 -19.81
N ASP A 303 -11.42 3.35 -18.72
CA ASP A 303 -11.56 3.93 -17.39
C ASP A 303 -10.18 4.35 -16.84
N ASP A 304 -9.96 5.64 -16.69
CA ASP A 304 -8.73 6.22 -16.16
C ASP A 304 -8.32 5.67 -14.79
N ASN A 305 -9.27 5.19 -13.99
CA ASN A 305 -9.00 4.56 -12.70
C ASN A 305 -8.33 3.18 -12.84
N LYS A 306 -8.34 2.61 -14.03
CA LYS A 306 -7.76 1.32 -14.36
C LYS A 306 -6.58 1.42 -15.32
N ALA A 307 -6.06 2.65 -15.51
CA ALA A 307 -4.95 2.90 -16.40
C ALA A 307 -3.69 2.12 -15.96
N LYS A 308 -2.98 1.60 -16.95
CA LYS A 308 -1.73 0.87 -16.76
C LYS A 308 -0.57 1.76 -17.14
N VAL A 309 0.52 1.63 -16.41
CA VAL A 309 1.78 2.26 -16.79
C VAL A 309 2.30 1.58 -18.06
N ALA A 310 2.64 2.38 -19.06
CA ALA A 310 3.15 1.89 -20.34
C ALA A 310 4.53 1.23 -20.20
N ASP A 311 5.41 1.86 -19.42
CA ASP A 311 6.73 1.34 -19.05
C ASP A 311 6.89 1.32 -17.53
N PRO A 312 6.51 0.23 -16.86
CA PRO A 312 6.63 0.09 -15.41
C PRO A 312 8.07 0.17 -14.90
N ALA A 313 9.04 -0.31 -15.68
CA ALA A 313 10.44 -0.30 -15.30
C ALA A 313 11.00 1.12 -15.30
N ALA A 314 10.70 1.90 -16.34
CA ALA A 314 11.10 3.30 -16.40
C ALA A 314 10.53 4.12 -15.23
N LEU A 315 9.25 3.93 -14.88
CA LEU A 315 8.65 4.60 -13.73
C LEU A 315 9.32 4.17 -12.41
N GLY A 316 9.57 2.87 -12.24
CA GLY A 316 10.25 2.35 -11.05
C GLY A 316 11.67 2.92 -10.89
N THR A 317 12.43 3.01 -11.98
CA THR A 317 13.75 3.63 -12.03
C THR A 317 13.68 5.11 -11.66
N TYR A 318 12.78 5.86 -12.30
CA TYR A 318 12.57 7.28 -11.99
C TYR A 318 12.26 7.53 -10.50
N LEU A 319 11.35 6.75 -9.92
CA LEU A 319 11.00 6.90 -8.50
C LEU A 319 12.18 6.69 -7.56
N ARG A 320 13.11 5.80 -7.91
CA ARG A 320 14.33 5.55 -7.12
C ARG A 320 15.35 6.67 -7.30
N GLU A 321 15.69 7.00 -8.55
CA GLU A 321 16.68 8.03 -8.87
C GLU A 321 16.27 9.41 -8.36
N ALA A 322 14.98 9.72 -8.38
CA ALA A 322 14.43 10.94 -7.79
C ALA A 322 14.37 10.93 -6.24
N GLY A 323 14.79 9.84 -5.59
CA GLY A 323 14.71 9.68 -4.13
C GLY A 323 13.28 9.67 -3.57
N LEU A 324 12.30 9.31 -4.39
CA LEU A 324 10.89 9.26 -4.02
C LEU A 324 10.47 7.90 -3.47
N MET A 325 11.18 6.85 -3.87
CA MET A 325 10.96 5.47 -3.42
C MET A 325 12.29 4.79 -3.12
N ILE A 326 12.31 4.04 -2.03
CA ILE A 326 13.37 3.07 -1.77
C ILE A 326 12.78 1.66 -1.77
N ARG A 327 13.44 0.75 -2.50
CA ARG A 327 13.05 -0.65 -2.61
C ARG A 327 14.27 -1.53 -2.47
N ARG A 328 14.26 -2.41 -1.48
CA ARG A 328 15.33 -3.38 -1.25
C ARG A 328 14.75 -4.78 -1.11
N THR A 329 15.43 -5.71 -1.73
CA THR A 329 15.16 -7.15 -1.63
C THR A 329 15.85 -7.73 -0.39
N HIS A 330 15.59 -8.99 -0.07
CA HIS A 330 16.29 -9.68 1.00
C HIS A 330 17.80 -9.75 0.74
N LYS A 331 18.21 -9.90 -0.54
CA LYS A 331 19.62 -9.91 -0.97
C LYS A 331 20.29 -8.56 -0.68
N ASP A 332 19.62 -7.45 -0.99
CA ASP A 332 20.18 -6.10 -0.80
C ASP A 332 20.42 -5.78 0.68
N ILE A 333 19.54 -6.27 1.55
CA ILE A 333 19.66 -6.06 3.00
C ILE A 333 20.54 -7.12 3.69
N ARG A 334 21.25 -7.94 2.90
CA ARG A 334 22.13 -9.03 3.36
C ARG A 334 21.43 -9.93 4.40
N ARG A 335 20.17 -10.23 4.16
CA ARG A 335 19.39 -11.19 4.93
C ARG A 335 19.27 -12.46 4.13
N GLU A 336 19.80 -13.52 4.63
CA GLU A 336 19.51 -14.86 4.16
C GLU A 336 18.09 -15.22 4.59
N VAL A 337 17.14 -14.97 3.72
CA VAL A 337 15.81 -15.57 3.83
C VAL A 337 15.86 -16.81 2.94
N PRO A 338 15.45 -17.97 3.44
CA PRO A 338 15.45 -19.21 2.66
C PRO A 338 14.69 -19.06 1.34
N GLU A 339 15.01 -19.91 0.38
CA GLU A 339 14.38 -19.91 -0.93
C GLU A 339 12.86 -20.03 -0.83
N LEU A 340 12.14 -19.30 -1.68
CA LEU A 340 10.70 -19.41 -1.84
C LEU A 340 10.40 -20.13 -3.16
N THR A 341 9.75 -21.28 -3.06
CA THR A 341 9.22 -21.99 -4.22
C THR A 341 7.71 -21.84 -4.30
N ILE A 342 7.22 -21.37 -5.45
CA ILE A 342 5.80 -21.27 -5.74
C ILE A 342 5.42 -22.42 -6.67
N SER A 343 4.46 -23.23 -6.24
CA SER A 343 3.91 -24.35 -7.02
C SER A 343 2.45 -24.11 -7.33
N ARG A 344 2.10 -24.22 -8.62
CA ARG A 344 0.72 -24.24 -9.07
C ARG A 344 0.29 -25.71 -9.26
N THR A 345 -0.61 -26.17 -8.41
CA THR A 345 -1.06 -27.56 -8.38
C THR A 345 -2.54 -27.63 -8.79
N VAL A 346 -2.82 -28.36 -9.84
CA VAL A 346 -4.20 -28.61 -10.26
C VAL A 346 -4.84 -29.63 -9.32
N VAL A 347 -6.04 -29.34 -8.86
CA VAL A 347 -6.82 -30.20 -7.97
C VAL A 347 -8.22 -30.47 -8.55
N GLU A 348 -8.79 -31.60 -8.17
CA GLU A 348 -10.17 -31.95 -8.56
C GLU A 348 -11.16 -30.93 -7.98
N CYS A 349 -12.19 -30.64 -8.79
CA CYS A 349 -13.28 -29.76 -8.43
C CYS A 349 -14.60 -30.43 -8.75
N ASP A 350 -15.51 -30.54 -7.77
CA ASP A 350 -16.84 -31.06 -8.01
C ASP A 350 -17.63 -30.08 -8.87
N VAL A 351 -17.85 -30.49 -10.11
CA VAL A 351 -18.59 -29.72 -11.13
C VAL A 351 -20.07 -29.53 -10.73
N ALA A 352 -20.62 -30.40 -9.89
CA ALA A 352 -21.99 -30.25 -9.41
C ALA A 352 -22.18 -28.94 -8.64
N GLU A 353 -21.17 -28.50 -7.87
CA GLU A 353 -21.24 -27.22 -7.16
C GLU A 353 -21.24 -26.01 -8.11
N LEU A 354 -20.48 -26.07 -9.19
CA LEU A 354 -20.49 -25.04 -10.23
C LEU A 354 -21.84 -24.99 -10.96
N ASN A 355 -22.44 -26.16 -11.22
CA ASN A 355 -23.73 -26.25 -11.89
C ASN A 355 -24.88 -25.68 -11.06
N LYS A 356 -24.83 -25.75 -9.73
CA LYS A 356 -25.85 -25.16 -8.84
C LYS A 356 -26.03 -23.66 -9.05
N VAL A 357 -24.95 -22.95 -9.34
CA VAL A 357 -24.97 -21.49 -9.50
C VAL A 357 -25.02 -21.05 -10.95
N ALA A 358 -24.84 -21.97 -11.88
CA ALA A 358 -24.60 -21.67 -13.29
C ALA A 358 -25.77 -20.95 -13.97
N ASP A 359 -27.05 -21.27 -13.65
CA ASP A 359 -28.21 -20.58 -14.21
C ASP A 359 -28.33 -19.15 -13.76
N ASP A 360 -28.17 -18.92 -12.46
CA ASP A 360 -28.19 -17.56 -11.87
C ASP A 360 -27.06 -16.70 -12.43
N VAL A 361 -25.84 -17.27 -12.48
CA VAL A 361 -24.65 -16.59 -13.01
C VAL A 361 -24.83 -16.28 -14.50
N ALA A 362 -25.45 -17.17 -15.30
CA ALA A 362 -25.72 -16.91 -16.73
C ALA A 362 -26.68 -15.72 -16.93
N VAL A 363 -27.70 -15.59 -16.08
CA VAL A 363 -28.59 -14.42 -16.10
C VAL A 363 -27.85 -13.13 -15.78
N LEU A 364 -27.03 -13.16 -14.74
CA LEU A 364 -26.20 -12.01 -14.36
C LEU A 364 -25.15 -11.67 -15.44
N ALA A 365 -24.54 -12.69 -16.05
CA ALA A 365 -23.56 -12.54 -17.12
C ALA A 365 -24.15 -11.81 -18.34
N ARG A 366 -25.35 -12.20 -18.77
CA ARG A 366 -26.07 -11.48 -19.85
C ARG A 366 -26.30 -10.02 -19.47
N ARG A 367 -26.73 -9.72 -18.23
CA ARG A 367 -26.95 -8.34 -17.77
C ARG A 367 -25.68 -7.50 -17.91
N VAL A 368 -24.52 -8.06 -17.60
CA VAL A 368 -23.22 -7.39 -17.70
C VAL A 368 -22.79 -7.20 -19.16
N LEU A 369 -22.87 -8.27 -19.97
CA LEU A 369 -22.38 -8.29 -21.35
C LEU A 369 -23.27 -7.49 -22.30
N ASP A 370 -24.60 -7.66 -22.21
CA ASP A 370 -25.57 -6.96 -23.05
C ASP A 370 -25.85 -5.52 -22.55
N ARG A 371 -25.14 -5.08 -21.53
CA ARG A 371 -25.27 -3.75 -20.91
C ARG A 371 -26.70 -3.41 -20.43
N ILE A 372 -27.44 -4.41 -19.97
CA ILE A 372 -28.82 -4.27 -19.49
C ILE A 372 -28.82 -3.60 -18.11
N GLY A 373 -29.59 -2.53 -17.95
CA GLY A 373 -29.72 -1.79 -16.70
C GLY A 373 -28.71 -0.65 -16.51
N SER A 374 -28.78 0.01 -15.37
CA SER A 374 -27.90 1.12 -14.99
C SER A 374 -26.44 0.66 -14.75
N PRO A 375 -25.46 1.57 -14.81
CA PRO A 375 -24.07 1.25 -14.46
C PRO A 375 -23.92 0.61 -13.07
N LEU A 376 -24.71 1.06 -12.10
CA LEU A 376 -24.70 0.53 -10.72
C LEU A 376 -25.20 -0.91 -10.67
N GLU A 377 -26.32 -1.21 -11.35
CA GLU A 377 -26.88 -2.56 -11.41
C GLU A 377 -25.93 -3.54 -12.11
N ARG A 378 -25.24 -3.10 -13.16
CA ARG A 378 -24.21 -3.91 -13.82
C ARG A 378 -23.01 -4.18 -12.93
N MET A 379 -22.56 -3.16 -12.17
CA MET A 379 -21.48 -3.31 -11.20
C MET A 379 -21.86 -4.29 -10.08
N GLN A 380 -23.10 -4.22 -9.59
CA GLN A 380 -23.62 -5.16 -8.59
C GLN A 380 -23.70 -6.59 -9.16
N ALA A 381 -24.23 -6.75 -10.39
CA ALA A 381 -24.28 -8.05 -11.06
C ALA A 381 -22.87 -8.63 -11.27
N ALA A 382 -21.90 -7.81 -11.65
CA ALA A 382 -20.50 -8.21 -11.79
C ALA A 382 -19.90 -8.69 -10.46
N GLY A 383 -20.15 -7.98 -9.37
CA GLY A 383 -19.71 -8.38 -8.03
C GLY A 383 -20.36 -9.69 -7.56
N GLU A 384 -21.63 -9.90 -7.90
CA GLU A 384 -22.37 -11.11 -7.57
C GLU A 384 -21.85 -12.33 -8.36
N ILE A 385 -21.52 -12.15 -9.65
CA ILE A 385 -20.86 -13.20 -10.46
C ILE A 385 -19.56 -13.62 -9.81
N ASP A 386 -18.69 -12.64 -9.48
CA ASP A 386 -17.42 -12.91 -8.85
C ASP A 386 -17.58 -13.70 -7.55
N TYR A 387 -18.45 -13.20 -6.66
CA TYR A 387 -18.70 -13.84 -5.37
C TYR A 387 -19.18 -15.30 -5.53
N ARG A 388 -20.21 -15.52 -6.34
CA ARG A 388 -20.82 -16.85 -6.52
C ARG A 388 -19.88 -17.84 -7.19
N MET A 389 -19.17 -17.41 -8.24
CA MET A 389 -18.25 -18.28 -8.95
C MET A 389 -17.06 -18.68 -8.09
N ARG A 390 -16.48 -17.74 -7.34
CA ARG A 390 -15.38 -18.03 -6.42
C ARG A 390 -15.82 -18.94 -5.28
N GLN A 391 -17.00 -18.70 -4.70
CA GLN A 391 -17.56 -19.53 -3.66
C GLN A 391 -17.81 -20.97 -4.16
N ALA A 392 -18.47 -21.12 -5.30
CA ALA A 392 -18.75 -22.44 -5.89
C ALA A 392 -17.46 -23.19 -6.25
N THR A 393 -16.46 -22.49 -6.80
CA THR A 393 -15.13 -23.07 -7.08
C THR A 393 -14.44 -23.52 -5.80
N GLY A 394 -14.45 -22.69 -4.76
CA GLY A 394 -13.87 -23.01 -3.47
C GLY A 394 -14.54 -24.22 -2.80
N ILE A 395 -15.87 -24.28 -2.83
CA ILE A 395 -16.67 -25.41 -2.31
C ILE A 395 -16.34 -26.69 -3.10
N GLY A 396 -16.36 -26.60 -4.45
CA GLY A 396 -16.14 -27.76 -5.31
C GLY A 396 -14.75 -28.41 -5.11
N LYS A 397 -13.72 -27.63 -4.78
CA LYS A 397 -12.38 -28.18 -4.55
C LYS A 397 -12.01 -28.39 -3.07
N ALA A 398 -12.91 -28.05 -2.11
CA ALA A 398 -12.59 -28.11 -0.67
C ALA A 398 -12.17 -29.51 -0.21
N GLY A 399 -12.75 -30.58 -0.76
CA GLY A 399 -12.36 -31.96 -0.49
C GLY A 399 -10.93 -32.25 -0.92
N ALA A 400 -10.60 -31.96 -2.17
CA ALA A 400 -9.25 -32.16 -2.72
C ALA A 400 -8.20 -31.29 -2.00
N VAL A 401 -8.56 -30.07 -1.60
CA VAL A 401 -7.71 -29.21 -0.76
C VAL A 401 -7.43 -29.89 0.59
N ALA A 402 -8.45 -30.43 1.24
CA ALA A 402 -8.28 -31.10 2.53
C ALA A 402 -7.39 -32.33 2.41
N ASP A 403 -7.54 -33.11 1.35
CA ASP A 403 -6.71 -34.31 1.09
C ASP A 403 -5.25 -33.92 0.80
N PHE A 404 -5.02 -32.87 0.02
CA PHE A 404 -3.70 -32.32 -0.23
C PHE A 404 -3.02 -31.85 1.06
N VAL A 405 -3.74 -31.10 1.91
CA VAL A 405 -3.23 -30.63 3.20
C VAL A 405 -2.95 -31.81 4.14
N ARG A 406 -3.76 -32.86 4.08
CA ARG A 406 -3.54 -34.09 4.86
C ARG A 406 -2.20 -34.72 4.52
N LEU A 407 -1.88 -34.89 3.22
CA LEU A 407 -0.59 -35.43 2.77
C LEU A 407 0.59 -34.61 3.31
N LEU A 408 0.47 -33.28 3.30
CA LEU A 408 1.50 -32.40 3.86
C LEU A 408 1.66 -32.58 5.37
N VAL A 409 0.56 -32.70 6.12
CA VAL A 409 0.60 -32.93 7.57
C VAL A 409 1.17 -34.31 7.91
N GLU A 410 0.83 -35.34 7.16
CA GLU A 410 1.38 -36.70 7.28
C GLU A 410 2.87 -36.74 6.98
N SER A 411 3.36 -35.85 6.08
CA SER A 411 4.78 -35.65 5.82
C SER A 411 5.51 -34.85 6.90
N GLY A 412 4.82 -34.48 7.99
CA GLY A 412 5.40 -33.76 9.12
C GLY A 412 5.29 -32.23 9.05
N GLU A 413 4.67 -31.68 7.98
CA GLU A 413 4.53 -30.22 7.83
C GLU A 413 3.45 -29.64 8.76
N ARG A 414 3.69 -28.41 9.23
CA ARG A 414 2.64 -27.53 9.75
C ARG A 414 2.21 -26.59 8.64
N VAL A 415 0.93 -26.56 8.34
CA VAL A 415 0.42 -25.93 7.13
C VAL A 415 -0.42 -24.71 7.45
N VAL A 416 -0.12 -23.58 6.79
CA VAL A 416 -0.95 -22.38 6.82
C VAL A 416 -1.80 -22.37 5.55
N VAL A 417 -3.13 -22.46 5.71
CA VAL A 417 -4.09 -22.54 4.60
C VAL A 417 -4.88 -21.25 4.51
N PHE A 418 -4.87 -20.63 3.33
CA PHE A 418 -5.58 -19.39 3.05
C PHE A 418 -6.84 -19.66 2.22
N ALA A 419 -7.98 -19.15 2.68
CA ALA A 419 -9.23 -19.15 1.96
C ALA A 419 -10.02 -17.85 2.22
N TRP A 420 -11.23 -17.73 1.66
CA TRP A 420 -12.06 -16.53 1.78
C TRP A 420 -13.46 -16.83 2.31
N HIS A 421 -14.15 -17.81 1.72
CA HIS A 421 -15.55 -18.10 2.04
C HIS A 421 -15.68 -19.03 3.26
N HIS A 422 -16.65 -18.70 4.13
CA HIS A 422 -16.85 -19.46 5.37
C HIS A 422 -17.23 -20.91 5.14
N GLU A 423 -17.99 -21.21 4.10
CA GLU A 423 -18.37 -22.57 3.74
C GLU A 423 -17.15 -23.41 3.36
N VAL A 424 -16.17 -22.81 2.68
CA VAL A 424 -14.91 -23.48 2.33
C VAL A 424 -14.14 -23.87 3.60
N TYR A 425 -14.01 -22.97 4.58
CA TYR A 425 -13.40 -23.31 5.88
C TYR A 425 -14.15 -24.45 6.59
N SER A 426 -15.50 -24.40 6.57
CA SER A 426 -16.33 -25.40 7.23
C SER A 426 -16.17 -26.78 6.58
N LEU A 427 -16.10 -26.84 5.26
CA LEU A 427 -15.91 -28.09 4.52
C LEU A 427 -14.52 -28.68 4.72
N ILE A 428 -13.48 -27.86 4.67
CA ILE A 428 -12.11 -28.29 4.93
C ILE A 428 -12.00 -28.79 6.37
N GLY A 429 -12.53 -28.05 7.36
CA GLY A 429 -12.56 -28.45 8.76
C GLY A 429 -13.31 -29.77 8.98
N ALA A 430 -14.51 -29.91 8.41
CA ALA A 430 -15.27 -31.16 8.49
C ALA A 430 -14.52 -32.35 7.87
N ALA A 431 -13.75 -32.12 6.79
CA ALA A 431 -12.90 -33.16 6.20
C ALA A 431 -11.74 -33.57 7.15
N PHE A 432 -11.23 -32.64 7.95
CA PHE A 432 -10.21 -32.94 8.97
C PHE A 432 -10.76 -33.68 10.19
N GLU A 433 -12.06 -33.58 10.46
CA GLU A 433 -12.73 -34.22 11.60
C GLU A 433 -13.24 -35.63 11.28
N ARG A 434 -13.17 -36.10 10.02
CA ARG A 434 -13.65 -37.44 9.62
C ARG A 434 -12.92 -38.53 10.41
N GLN A 435 -13.68 -39.58 10.80
CA GLN A 435 -13.14 -40.73 11.55
C GLN A 435 -11.96 -41.39 10.82
N GLY A 436 -10.90 -41.66 11.59
CA GLY A 436 -9.68 -42.32 11.13
C GLY A 436 -8.57 -41.40 10.62
N ALA A 437 -8.81 -40.09 10.55
CA ALA A 437 -7.79 -39.14 10.06
C ALA A 437 -7.97 -37.73 10.67
N GLN A 438 -8.12 -37.66 11.99
CA GLN A 438 -8.28 -36.38 12.68
C GLN A 438 -7.00 -35.53 12.59
N ILE A 439 -7.13 -34.36 11.94
CA ILE A 439 -6.07 -33.35 11.87
C ILE A 439 -6.43 -32.19 12.79
N PRO A 440 -5.64 -31.94 13.85
CA PRO A 440 -5.88 -30.79 14.71
C PRO A 440 -5.67 -29.48 13.92
N TYR A 441 -6.70 -28.63 13.88
CA TYR A 441 -6.63 -27.34 13.21
C TYR A 441 -7.13 -26.20 14.09
N ALA A 442 -6.83 -24.97 13.70
CA ALA A 442 -7.32 -23.75 14.33
C ALA A 442 -7.81 -22.76 13.26
N LEU A 443 -8.81 -21.95 13.61
CA LEU A 443 -9.42 -20.95 12.73
C LEU A 443 -8.97 -19.55 13.11
N TYR A 444 -8.53 -18.79 12.11
CA TYR A 444 -8.15 -17.38 12.21
C TYR A 444 -8.82 -16.59 11.09
N THR A 445 -10.13 -16.44 11.15
CA THR A 445 -10.94 -15.82 10.09
C THR A 445 -11.51 -14.46 10.51
N GLY A 446 -12.53 -13.96 9.82
CA GLY A 446 -13.22 -12.71 10.17
C GLY A 446 -14.18 -12.82 11.35
N LYS A 447 -14.60 -14.03 11.73
CA LYS A 447 -15.65 -14.26 12.74
C LYS A 447 -15.13 -14.34 14.17
N GLU A 448 -13.88 -14.78 14.36
CA GLU A 448 -13.31 -15.00 15.69
C GLU A 448 -13.06 -13.67 16.40
N THR A 449 -13.30 -13.68 17.73
CA THR A 449 -12.93 -12.56 18.58
C THR A 449 -11.40 -12.41 18.66
N PRO A 450 -10.86 -11.25 19.04
CA PRO A 450 -9.42 -11.09 19.21
C PRO A 450 -8.77 -12.13 20.14
N ALA A 451 -9.44 -12.49 21.23
CA ALA A 451 -8.94 -13.52 22.15
C ALA A 451 -8.92 -14.92 21.50
N ALA A 452 -9.96 -15.28 20.74
CA ALA A 452 -10.00 -16.55 20.00
C ALA A 452 -8.93 -16.61 18.91
N LYS A 453 -8.63 -15.49 18.27
CA LYS A 453 -7.53 -15.38 17.29
C LYS A 453 -6.16 -15.56 17.92
N ASP A 454 -5.93 -14.93 19.08
CA ASP A 454 -4.69 -15.09 19.83
C ASP A 454 -4.53 -16.56 20.28
N GLU A 455 -5.60 -17.21 20.72
CA GLU A 455 -5.60 -18.62 21.09
C GLU A 455 -5.35 -19.54 19.89
N ALA A 456 -5.98 -19.29 18.73
CA ALA A 456 -5.73 -20.05 17.52
C ALA A 456 -4.25 -19.99 17.09
N ARG A 457 -3.66 -18.78 17.14
CA ARG A 457 -2.22 -18.59 16.91
C ARG A 457 -1.37 -19.37 17.91
N ARG A 458 -1.67 -19.28 19.22
CA ARG A 458 -0.95 -20.01 20.27
C ARG A 458 -0.96 -21.50 19.99
N ARG A 459 -2.14 -22.10 19.78
CA ARG A 459 -2.31 -23.53 19.50
C ARG A 459 -1.49 -23.98 18.28
N PHE A 460 -1.43 -23.18 17.24
CA PHE A 460 -0.64 -23.50 16.06
C PHE A 460 0.88 -23.39 16.32
N VAL A 461 1.31 -22.32 17.00
CA VAL A 461 2.73 -22.11 17.31
C VAL A 461 3.25 -23.16 18.31
N GLU A 462 2.47 -23.53 19.31
CA GLU A 462 2.84 -24.57 20.30
C GLU A 462 2.67 -26.00 19.78
N GLY A 463 2.05 -26.18 18.60
CA GLY A 463 1.93 -27.49 17.94
C GLY A 463 0.71 -28.32 18.31
N GLU A 464 -0.23 -27.75 19.07
CA GLU A 464 -1.52 -28.35 19.35
C GLU A 464 -2.42 -28.41 18.10
N ALA A 465 -2.27 -27.44 17.19
CA ALA A 465 -2.85 -27.47 15.86
C ALA A 465 -1.77 -27.68 14.80
N LYS A 466 -2.02 -28.55 13.82
CA LYS A 466 -1.13 -28.81 12.67
C LYS A 466 -1.45 -27.93 11.48
N VAL A 467 -2.70 -27.46 11.39
CA VAL A 467 -3.19 -26.60 10.32
C VAL A 467 -3.75 -25.32 10.92
N LEU A 468 -3.42 -24.17 10.31
CA LEU A 468 -4.02 -22.89 10.61
C LEU A 468 -4.79 -22.40 9.39
N LEU A 469 -6.13 -22.38 9.47
CA LEU A 469 -7.01 -21.86 8.42
C LEU A 469 -7.17 -20.34 8.62
N ILE A 470 -6.72 -19.55 7.65
CA ILE A 470 -6.67 -18.08 7.73
C ILE A 470 -7.45 -17.47 6.57
N SER A 471 -8.17 -16.37 6.81
CA SER A 471 -8.73 -15.57 5.73
C SER A 471 -7.64 -14.82 4.96
N LEU A 472 -7.71 -14.84 3.63
CA LEU A 472 -6.80 -14.14 2.70
C LEU A 472 -6.51 -12.68 3.10
N ARG A 473 -7.46 -12.00 3.74
CA ARG A 473 -7.32 -10.59 4.15
C ARG A 473 -7.23 -10.37 5.67
N SER A 474 -7.27 -11.44 6.48
CA SER A 474 -7.25 -11.33 7.96
C SER A 474 -5.88 -11.55 8.60
N GLY A 475 -4.90 -12.02 7.84
CA GLY A 475 -3.59 -12.39 8.37
C GLY A 475 -2.63 -11.22 8.64
N ALA A 476 -3.01 -9.97 8.37
CA ALA A 476 -2.15 -8.82 8.64
C ALA A 476 -1.86 -8.70 10.16
N GLY A 477 -0.58 -8.53 10.52
CA GLY A 477 -0.15 -8.45 11.93
C GLY A 477 0.04 -9.78 12.67
N LEU A 478 -0.10 -10.91 11.99
CA LEU A 478 0.13 -12.23 12.58
C LEU A 478 1.63 -12.58 12.54
N ASP A 479 2.25 -12.72 13.72
CA ASP A 479 3.66 -13.01 13.87
C ASP A 479 3.89 -14.39 14.52
N GLY A 480 5.08 -14.97 14.26
CA GLY A 480 5.54 -16.22 14.87
C GLY A 480 5.29 -17.47 14.03
N LEU A 481 4.55 -17.37 12.91
CA LEU A 481 4.30 -18.50 12.01
C LEU A 481 5.57 -18.98 11.32
N GLN A 482 6.49 -18.07 11.02
CA GLN A 482 7.77 -18.35 10.35
C GLN A 482 8.70 -19.26 11.19
N PHE A 483 8.48 -19.38 12.49
CA PHE A 483 9.31 -20.26 13.34
C PHE A 483 8.82 -21.70 13.39
N VAL A 484 7.62 -21.96 12.86
CA VAL A 484 6.96 -23.26 13.05
C VAL A 484 6.38 -23.84 11.76
N SER A 485 6.28 -23.03 10.70
CA SER A 485 5.74 -23.43 9.41
C SER A 485 6.60 -22.89 8.28
N ARG A 486 6.79 -23.69 7.25
CA ARG A 486 7.41 -23.32 5.97
C ARG A 486 6.48 -23.55 4.78
N THR A 487 5.22 -23.93 5.05
CA THR A 487 4.29 -24.39 4.02
C THR A 487 3.02 -23.54 4.02
N VAL A 488 2.74 -22.91 2.89
CA VAL A 488 1.57 -22.08 2.62
C VAL A 488 0.71 -22.75 1.53
N VAL A 489 -0.59 -22.84 1.74
CA VAL A 489 -1.55 -23.38 0.76
C VAL A 489 -2.64 -22.35 0.51
N PHE A 490 -2.86 -21.98 -0.74
CA PHE A 490 -4.00 -21.19 -1.17
C PHE A 490 -5.13 -22.12 -1.63
N ALA A 491 -6.11 -22.28 -0.76
CA ALA A 491 -7.34 -23.02 -1.05
C ALA A 491 -8.28 -22.24 -1.99
N GLU A 492 -8.27 -20.93 -1.91
CA GLU A 492 -8.94 -20.00 -2.81
C GLU A 492 -7.99 -18.92 -3.27
N LEU A 493 -8.24 -18.34 -4.45
CA LEU A 493 -7.41 -17.28 -5.02
C LEU A 493 -8.07 -15.91 -4.85
N ASP A 494 -7.26 -14.86 -4.71
CA ASP A 494 -7.69 -13.46 -4.81
C ASP A 494 -7.22 -12.87 -6.15
N TRP A 495 -7.95 -11.88 -6.67
CA TRP A 495 -7.60 -11.16 -7.90
C TRP A 495 -6.32 -10.32 -7.79
N SER A 496 -5.82 -10.12 -6.59
CA SER A 496 -4.67 -9.27 -6.31
C SER A 496 -3.42 -10.08 -5.96
N PRO A 497 -2.32 -9.93 -6.73
CA PRO A 497 -1.03 -10.51 -6.37
C PRO A 497 -0.57 -10.06 -4.98
N GLY A 498 -0.82 -8.80 -4.64
CA GLY A 498 -0.45 -8.23 -3.34
C GLY A 498 -1.02 -8.97 -2.14
N VAL A 499 -2.26 -9.50 -2.25
CA VAL A 499 -2.88 -10.33 -1.20
C VAL A 499 -2.09 -11.62 -1.00
N HIS A 500 -1.73 -12.30 -2.09
CA HIS A 500 -0.96 -13.55 -2.03
C HIS A 500 0.44 -13.31 -1.44
N TRP A 501 1.14 -12.27 -1.88
CA TRP A 501 2.44 -11.90 -1.33
C TRP A 501 2.38 -11.57 0.17
N GLN A 502 1.33 -10.88 0.62
CA GLN A 502 1.12 -10.63 2.06
C GLN A 502 0.89 -11.93 2.84
N CYS A 503 0.16 -12.87 2.27
CA CYS A 503 -0.07 -14.19 2.87
C CYS A 503 1.25 -14.98 2.97
N ILE A 504 2.00 -15.09 1.88
CA ILE A 504 3.31 -15.76 1.85
C ILE A 504 4.27 -15.12 2.87
N GLY A 505 4.30 -13.79 2.93
CA GLY A 505 5.14 -13.04 3.86
C GLY A 505 4.82 -13.22 5.35
N ARG A 506 3.80 -13.99 5.73
CA ARG A 506 3.58 -14.43 7.13
C ARG A 506 4.53 -15.56 7.52
N VAL A 507 4.96 -16.34 6.54
CA VAL A 507 5.86 -17.49 6.72
C VAL A 507 7.25 -17.19 6.14
N HIS A 508 7.31 -16.61 4.93
CA HIS A 508 8.56 -16.23 4.27
C HIS A 508 9.02 -14.84 4.74
N ARG A 509 9.71 -14.81 5.85
CA ARG A 509 10.19 -13.58 6.49
C ARG A 509 11.38 -13.83 7.41
N ASP A 510 11.95 -12.79 7.98
CA ASP A 510 13.05 -12.85 8.95
C ASP A 510 12.75 -13.85 10.09
N GLY A 511 13.72 -14.72 10.37
CA GLY A 511 13.59 -15.79 11.34
C GLY A 511 13.06 -17.12 10.78
N GLN A 512 12.73 -17.19 9.49
CA GLN A 512 12.49 -18.47 8.82
C GLN A 512 13.82 -19.18 8.59
N ALA A 513 13.91 -20.44 9.01
CA ALA A 513 15.14 -21.25 8.89
C ALA A 513 15.15 -22.14 7.65
N ASP A 514 13.98 -22.49 7.11
CA ASP A 514 13.82 -23.48 6.05
C ASP A 514 13.28 -22.88 4.75
N PRO A 515 13.56 -23.47 3.57
CA PRO A 515 12.93 -23.10 2.31
C PRO A 515 11.40 -23.14 2.41
N VAL A 516 10.76 -22.09 1.88
CA VAL A 516 9.30 -21.93 1.97
C VAL A 516 8.64 -22.44 0.70
N MET A 517 7.58 -23.23 0.85
CA MET A 517 6.75 -23.73 -0.23
C MET A 517 5.38 -23.06 -0.20
N ALA A 518 4.99 -22.45 -1.32
CA ALA A 518 3.66 -21.84 -1.50
C ALA A 518 2.89 -22.57 -2.60
N TYR A 519 1.84 -23.30 -2.23
CA TYR A 519 1.01 -24.05 -3.14
C TYR A 519 -0.26 -23.27 -3.51
N TYR A 520 -0.45 -23.01 -4.78
CA TYR A 520 -1.68 -22.48 -5.35
C TYR A 520 -2.52 -23.64 -5.87
N LEU A 521 -3.54 -24.05 -5.14
CA LEU A 521 -4.42 -25.14 -5.54
C LEU A 521 -5.49 -24.59 -6.49
N VAL A 522 -5.43 -24.99 -7.75
CA VAL A 522 -6.18 -24.42 -8.85
C VAL A 522 -7.10 -25.48 -9.44
N ALA A 523 -8.40 -25.16 -9.57
CA ALA A 523 -9.33 -25.97 -10.35
C ALA A 523 -9.18 -25.67 -11.85
N GLU A 524 -9.37 -26.68 -12.70
CA GLU A 524 -9.41 -26.49 -14.16
C GLU A 524 -10.68 -25.78 -14.64
N GLN A 525 -11.68 -25.67 -13.77
CA GLN A 525 -12.97 -25.09 -14.05
C GLN A 525 -13.32 -24.02 -12.99
N GLY A 526 -14.40 -23.27 -13.25
CA GLY A 526 -14.85 -22.23 -12.33
C GLY A 526 -14.08 -20.92 -12.49
N SER A 527 -13.81 -20.23 -11.39
CA SER A 527 -13.14 -18.91 -11.39
C SER A 527 -11.60 -18.98 -11.47
N ASP A 528 -11.00 -20.09 -11.07
CA ASP A 528 -9.56 -20.19 -10.89
C ASP A 528 -8.73 -19.99 -12.17
N PRO A 529 -9.12 -20.52 -13.35
CA PRO A 529 -8.37 -20.28 -14.58
C PRO A 529 -8.24 -18.80 -14.91
N VAL A 530 -9.38 -18.09 -14.87
CA VAL A 530 -9.43 -16.65 -15.19
C VAL A 530 -8.65 -15.83 -14.17
N ILE A 531 -8.78 -16.15 -12.88
CA ILE A 531 -8.03 -15.47 -11.81
C ILE A 531 -6.53 -15.71 -11.99
N SER A 532 -6.11 -16.93 -12.31
CA SER A 532 -4.70 -17.27 -12.50
C SER A 532 -4.04 -16.48 -13.64
N ASP A 533 -4.75 -16.35 -14.78
CA ASP A 533 -4.25 -15.59 -15.93
C ASP A 533 -4.11 -14.10 -15.58
N VAL A 534 -5.11 -13.55 -14.89
CA VAL A 534 -5.10 -12.16 -14.43
C VAL A 534 -4.00 -11.89 -13.42
N LEU A 535 -3.73 -12.84 -12.51
CA LEU A 535 -2.63 -12.71 -11.54
C LEU A 535 -1.30 -12.59 -12.25
N GLY A 536 -1.03 -13.37 -13.30
CA GLY A 536 0.19 -13.29 -14.09
C GLY A 536 0.39 -11.89 -14.73
N ILE A 537 -0.67 -11.31 -15.30
CA ILE A 537 -0.63 -9.98 -15.92
C ILE A 537 -0.37 -8.88 -14.88
N LYS A 538 -1.06 -8.91 -13.74
CA LYS A 538 -0.90 -7.90 -12.68
C LYS A 538 0.47 -8.00 -12.02
N GLU A 539 1.00 -9.20 -11.85
CA GLU A 539 2.34 -9.38 -11.29
C GLU A 539 3.42 -8.78 -12.20
N ALA A 540 3.32 -8.92 -13.52
CA ALA A 540 4.25 -8.30 -14.45
C ALA A 540 4.26 -6.76 -14.34
N GLN A 541 3.08 -6.12 -14.19
CA GLN A 541 2.98 -4.69 -13.95
C GLN A 541 3.61 -4.26 -12.62
N ALA A 542 3.29 -4.99 -11.56
CA ALA A 542 3.81 -4.69 -10.21
C ALA A 542 5.33 -4.93 -10.13
N ALA A 543 5.83 -6.00 -10.75
CA ALA A 543 7.25 -6.34 -10.78
C ALA A 543 8.07 -5.27 -11.50
N GLY A 544 7.64 -4.78 -12.66
CA GLY A 544 8.35 -3.76 -13.41
C GLY A 544 8.61 -2.48 -12.61
N ILE A 545 7.61 -1.99 -11.87
CA ILE A 545 7.77 -0.79 -11.03
C ILE A 545 8.56 -1.10 -9.77
N ARG A 546 8.31 -2.26 -9.18
CA ARG A 546 8.95 -2.70 -7.94
C ARG A 546 10.43 -3.03 -8.12
N ASP A 547 10.76 -3.77 -9.16
CA ASP A 547 12.08 -4.33 -9.42
C ASP A 547 12.45 -4.16 -10.92
N PRO A 548 12.81 -2.94 -11.38
CA PRO A 548 13.01 -2.60 -12.80
C PRO A 548 14.05 -3.49 -13.51
N GLU A 549 15.08 -3.92 -12.79
CA GLU A 549 16.16 -4.76 -13.35
C GLU A 549 15.74 -6.23 -13.56
N ALA A 550 14.63 -6.66 -12.95
CA ALA A 550 14.09 -8.01 -13.09
C ALA A 550 12.97 -8.10 -14.15
N ALA A 551 12.71 -7.05 -14.89
CA ALA A 551 11.53 -6.89 -15.75
C ALA A 551 11.67 -7.49 -17.16
N ASP A 552 12.16 -8.72 -17.28
CA ASP A 552 12.17 -9.46 -18.57
C ASP A 552 10.83 -10.12 -18.93
N ALA A 553 9.75 -9.85 -18.18
CA ALA A 553 8.44 -10.43 -18.45
C ALA A 553 7.65 -9.62 -19.48
N PRO A 554 7.11 -10.24 -20.55
CA PRO A 554 6.34 -9.55 -21.57
C PRO A 554 5.08 -8.92 -20.97
N ILE A 555 4.85 -7.64 -21.29
CA ILE A 555 3.66 -6.89 -20.88
C ILE A 555 2.46 -7.43 -21.68
N ALA A 556 1.66 -8.31 -21.08
CA ALA A 556 0.44 -8.77 -21.69
C ALA A 556 -0.64 -7.68 -21.59
N ALA A 557 -1.23 -7.30 -22.73
CA ALA A 557 -2.33 -6.35 -22.81
C ALA A 557 -3.62 -6.97 -22.25
N GLY A 558 -4.35 -6.24 -21.40
CA GLY A 558 -5.72 -6.52 -20.98
C GLY A 558 -5.89 -6.81 -19.48
N ALA A 559 -6.46 -5.89 -18.71
CA ALA A 559 -7.11 -6.18 -17.43
C ALA A 559 -7.95 -4.98 -16.94
N GLY A 560 -9.10 -5.23 -16.43
CA GLY A 560 -10.04 -4.24 -15.90
C GLY A 560 -11.44 -4.81 -15.86
N ASP A 561 -12.42 -4.17 -16.46
CA ASP A 561 -13.77 -4.70 -16.72
C ASP A 561 -13.73 -6.04 -17.48
N ASP A 562 -12.64 -6.29 -18.18
CA ASP A 562 -12.28 -7.52 -18.85
C ASP A 562 -12.26 -8.77 -17.94
N GLN A 563 -12.00 -8.64 -16.64
CA GLN A 563 -11.85 -9.80 -15.73
C GLN A 563 -13.19 -10.48 -15.46
N ILE A 564 -14.17 -9.67 -15.04
CA ILE A 564 -15.51 -10.18 -14.77
C ILE A 564 -16.22 -10.46 -16.09
N ARG A 565 -15.94 -9.66 -17.13
CA ARG A 565 -16.43 -9.93 -18.49
C ARG A 565 -15.91 -11.28 -19.00
N ARG A 566 -14.61 -11.59 -18.86
CA ARG A 566 -14.03 -12.90 -19.20
C ARG A 566 -14.66 -14.03 -18.40
N LEU A 567 -14.88 -13.82 -17.10
CA LEU A 567 -15.57 -14.80 -16.26
C LEU A 567 -17.02 -15.02 -16.74
N ALA A 568 -17.73 -13.94 -17.07
CA ALA A 568 -19.08 -14.00 -17.62
C ALA A 568 -19.11 -14.68 -19.00
N GLU A 569 -18.16 -14.38 -19.87
CA GLU A 569 -18.00 -15.01 -21.19
C GLU A 569 -17.69 -16.51 -21.06
N ASP A 570 -16.80 -16.91 -20.16
CA ASP A 570 -16.44 -18.29 -19.90
C ASP A 570 -17.67 -19.10 -19.44
N VAL A 571 -18.47 -18.53 -18.55
CA VAL A 571 -19.72 -19.16 -18.08
C VAL A 571 -20.72 -19.38 -19.24
N LEU A 572 -20.90 -18.37 -20.10
CA LEU A 572 -21.82 -18.48 -21.24
C LEU A 572 -21.31 -19.46 -22.32
N LYS A 573 -19.99 -19.44 -22.62
CA LYS A 573 -19.36 -20.38 -23.56
C LYS A 573 -19.51 -21.83 -23.12
N ARG A 574 -19.33 -22.14 -21.86
CA ARG A 574 -19.53 -23.50 -21.30
C ARG A 574 -20.95 -23.99 -21.43
N ARG A 575 -21.90 -23.08 -21.56
CA ARG A 575 -23.32 -23.40 -21.81
C ARG A 575 -23.71 -23.43 -23.30
N GLY A 576 -22.74 -23.31 -24.19
CA GLY A 576 -23.00 -23.35 -25.64
C GLY A 576 -23.65 -22.08 -26.19
N HIS A 577 -23.62 -20.98 -25.45
CA HIS A 577 -24.03 -19.67 -25.97
C HIS A 577 -22.91 -19.04 -26.80
N VAL A 578 -23.23 -18.60 -28.00
CA VAL A 578 -22.33 -17.82 -28.84
C VAL A 578 -22.28 -16.43 -28.22
N VAL A 579 -21.08 -15.98 -27.80
CA VAL A 579 -20.80 -14.61 -27.37
C VAL A 579 -20.20 -13.92 -28.59
N ASP A 580 -20.94 -13.00 -29.20
CA ASP A 580 -20.40 -12.14 -30.26
C ASP A 580 -19.33 -11.22 -29.67
N ASN A 581 -18.17 -11.17 -30.34
CA ASN A 581 -17.00 -10.38 -29.93
C ASN A 581 -17.22 -8.87 -30.02
#